data_ace356563acfb34fad1cd6c6778cd277
#
_entry.id   ace356563acfb34fad1cd6c6778cd277
#
_cell.length_a   1.000
_cell.length_b   1.000
_cell.length_c   1.000
_cell.angle_alpha   90.00
_cell.angle_beta   90.00
_cell.angle_gamma   90.00
#
_symmetry.space_group_name_H-M   'P 1'
#
loop_
_entity.id
_entity.type
_entity.pdbx_description
1 polymer ?
#
loop_
_entity_poly.entity_id
_entity_poly.type
_entity_poly.pdbx_seq_one_letter_code
_entity_poly.pdbx_strand_id
1 'polypeptide(L)'
;PEVSDTRCLDSTTGGPLIDTYLTKDVIPWVDETYPTYADADHRILMGFSMGAFCATNLLFQHQDMFSSAAAMADYGEPGPDAAVLLADEDEYVRQSPAMYLADPDFEVRQGLRFYLTVGGQSPDVDVEDTPLLADLAAERGVTVVYEPDDEADHDWQMVSDHVDRALEVLLAGDGR
;
A
#
# COMPACT_ATOMS: atom_id res chain seq x y z
N PRO A 1 -7.87 13.03 22.12
CA PRO A 1 -8.35 12.21 21.04
C PRO A 1 -7.33 11.10 20.82
N GLU A 2 -7.78 9.84 20.85
CA GLU A 2 -6.94 8.72 20.50
C GLU A 2 -6.69 8.82 18.99
N VAL A 3 -5.42 8.98 18.61
CA VAL A 3 -4.98 8.98 17.20
C VAL A 3 -4.83 7.50 16.80
N SER A 4 -5.95 6.79 16.72
CA SER A 4 -5.92 5.34 16.55
C SER A 4 -5.98 4.88 15.09
N ASP A 5 -6.34 5.76 14.16
CA ASP A 5 -6.47 5.38 12.75
C ASP A 5 -6.06 6.52 11.81
N THR A 6 -4.76 6.62 11.53
CA THR A 6 -4.20 7.65 10.64
C THR A 6 -4.05 7.20 9.21
N ARG A 7 -4.24 5.91 8.92
CA ARG A 7 -4.06 5.32 7.59
C ARG A 7 -2.72 5.68 6.91
N CYS A 8 -1.68 5.95 7.71
CA CYS A 8 -0.38 6.46 7.24
C CYS A 8 -0.48 7.76 6.42
N LEU A 9 -1.51 8.56 6.64
CA LEU A 9 -1.74 9.81 5.92
C LEU A 9 -1.20 11.00 6.71
N ASP A 10 -0.90 12.06 5.99
CA ASP A 10 -0.71 13.38 6.59
C ASP A 10 -2.06 14.08 6.73
N SER A 11 -2.38 14.51 7.94
CA SER A 11 -3.59 15.28 8.18
C SER A 11 -3.46 16.69 7.61
N THR A 12 -4.42 17.09 6.78
CA THR A 12 -4.56 18.47 6.28
C THR A 12 -5.47 19.32 7.18
N THR A 13 -6.04 18.74 8.24
CA THR A 13 -6.90 19.42 9.22
C THR A 13 -6.19 19.76 10.54
N GLY A 14 -4.84 19.65 10.58
CA GLY A 14 -4.03 19.99 11.76
C GLY A 14 -3.79 18.82 12.72
N GLY A 15 -4.01 17.59 12.26
CA GLY A 15 -3.68 16.34 12.96
C GLY A 15 -2.22 15.89 12.73
N PRO A 16 -1.92 14.60 12.97
CA PRO A 16 -0.60 14.02 12.77
C PRO A 16 -0.20 13.98 11.28
N LEU A 17 1.11 14.03 11.03
CA LEU A 17 1.72 13.94 9.70
C LEU A 17 2.45 12.59 9.61
N ILE A 18 1.72 11.50 9.38
CA ILE A 18 2.28 10.15 9.48
C ILE A 18 3.03 9.75 8.22
N ASP A 19 2.56 10.12 7.03
CA ASP A 19 3.31 9.94 5.78
C ASP A 19 4.68 10.64 5.88
N THR A 20 4.68 11.93 6.23
CA THR A 20 5.90 12.71 6.45
C THR A 20 6.81 12.04 7.50
N TYR A 21 6.27 11.62 8.63
CA TYR A 21 7.04 10.96 9.68
C TYR A 21 7.71 9.67 9.17
N LEU A 22 6.98 8.83 8.46
CA LEU A 22 7.53 7.58 7.91
C LEU A 22 8.63 7.86 6.86
N THR A 23 8.37 8.77 5.93
CA THR A 23 9.25 9.00 4.78
C THR A 23 10.41 9.93 5.07
N LYS A 24 10.29 10.87 6.01
CA LYS A 24 11.35 11.87 6.31
C LYS A 24 12.09 11.61 7.61
N ASP A 25 11.52 10.85 8.54
CA ASP A 25 12.15 10.58 9.83
C ASP A 25 12.51 9.09 9.98
N VAL A 26 11.53 8.16 9.83
CA VAL A 26 11.75 6.73 10.12
C VAL A 26 12.69 6.10 9.12
N ILE A 27 12.42 6.21 7.82
CA ILE A 27 13.25 5.57 6.78
C ILE A 27 14.67 6.11 6.78
N PRO A 28 14.92 7.43 6.80
CA PRO A 28 16.29 7.96 6.89
C PRO A 28 17.00 7.53 8.17
N TRP A 29 16.29 7.49 9.30
CA TRP A 29 16.87 7.00 10.56
C TRP A 29 17.27 5.51 10.48
N VAL A 30 16.47 4.68 9.83
CA VAL A 30 16.81 3.26 9.60
C VAL A 30 18.05 3.14 8.73
N ASP A 31 18.13 3.89 7.63
CA ASP A 31 19.28 3.87 6.71
C ASP A 31 20.57 4.39 7.36
N GLU A 32 20.46 5.37 8.27
CA GLU A 32 21.61 5.88 9.03
C GLU A 32 22.05 4.92 10.16
N THR A 33 21.13 4.14 10.72
CA THR A 33 21.36 3.31 11.91
C THR A 33 21.80 1.89 11.55
N TYR A 34 21.27 1.34 10.47
CA TYR A 34 21.46 -0.05 10.06
C TYR A 34 22.12 -0.15 8.68
N PRO A 35 22.82 -1.26 8.37
CA PRO A 35 23.45 -1.47 7.06
C PRO A 35 22.42 -1.85 6.01
N THR A 36 21.59 -0.91 5.60
CA THR A 36 20.57 -1.05 4.55
C THR A 36 21.11 -0.61 3.19
N TYR A 37 20.44 -1.00 2.13
CA TYR A 37 20.57 -0.38 0.82
C TYR A 37 19.58 0.79 0.76
N ALA A 38 20.12 2.03 0.81
CA ALA A 38 19.32 3.26 0.91
C ALA A 38 18.81 3.74 -0.45
N ASP A 39 18.21 2.85 -1.23
CA ASP A 39 17.62 3.16 -2.54
C ASP A 39 16.26 2.48 -2.73
N ALA A 40 15.49 2.98 -3.68
CA ALA A 40 14.13 2.51 -3.93
C ALA A 40 14.08 1.03 -4.33
N ASP A 41 15.04 0.55 -5.10
CA ASP A 41 15.02 -0.80 -5.65
C ASP A 41 15.18 -1.89 -4.58
N HIS A 42 15.66 -1.50 -3.39
CA HIS A 42 15.86 -2.39 -2.25
C HIS A 42 14.83 -2.20 -1.13
N ARG A 43 13.82 -1.34 -1.32
CA ARG A 43 12.77 -1.13 -0.32
C ARG A 43 11.45 -1.73 -0.76
N ILE A 44 10.95 -2.62 0.09
CA ILE A 44 9.69 -3.33 -0.08
C ILE A 44 8.75 -2.93 1.04
N LEU A 45 7.51 -2.65 0.72
CA LEU A 45 6.43 -2.44 1.68
C LEU A 45 5.59 -3.71 1.82
N MET A 46 5.16 -4.02 3.04
CA MET A 46 4.20 -5.10 3.27
C MET A 46 3.18 -4.66 4.31
N GLY A 47 1.92 -4.96 4.05
CA GLY A 47 0.85 -4.57 4.94
C GLY A 47 -0.37 -5.49 4.88
N PHE A 48 -1.11 -5.50 5.99
CA PHE A 48 -2.37 -6.22 6.14
C PHE A 48 -3.47 -5.24 6.57
N SER A 49 -4.66 -5.33 5.95
CA SER A 49 -5.80 -4.49 6.28
C SER A 49 -5.44 -2.99 6.15
N MET A 50 -5.56 -2.21 7.21
CA MET A 50 -5.08 -0.82 7.23
C MET A 50 -3.62 -0.68 6.79
N GLY A 51 -2.77 -1.66 7.15
CA GLY A 51 -1.38 -1.70 6.69
C GLY A 51 -1.25 -1.98 5.19
N ALA A 52 -2.20 -2.71 4.59
CA ALA A 52 -2.24 -2.93 3.15
C ALA A 52 -2.53 -1.61 2.42
N PHE A 53 -3.55 -0.88 2.83
CA PHE A 53 -3.82 0.47 2.34
C PHE A 53 -2.59 1.38 2.48
N CYS A 54 -1.93 1.38 3.66
CA CYS A 54 -0.69 2.13 3.87
C CYS A 54 0.40 1.75 2.86
N ALA A 55 0.64 0.46 2.65
CA ALA A 55 1.67 -0.03 1.74
C ALA A 55 1.37 0.37 0.29
N THR A 56 0.11 0.26 -0.12
CA THR A 56 -0.34 0.66 -1.46
C THR A 56 -0.18 2.16 -1.66
N ASN A 57 -0.70 2.97 -0.74
CA ASN A 57 -0.63 4.43 -0.86
C ASN A 57 0.82 4.92 -0.85
N LEU A 58 1.67 4.43 0.06
CA LEU A 58 3.10 4.78 0.10
C LEU A 58 3.85 4.34 -1.16
N LEU A 59 3.56 3.16 -1.73
CA LEU A 59 4.18 2.70 -2.97
C LEU A 59 3.94 3.69 -4.11
N PHE A 60 2.70 4.12 -4.31
CA PHE A 60 2.32 4.95 -5.44
C PHE A 60 2.58 6.44 -5.22
N GLN A 61 2.50 6.94 -4.00
CA GLN A 61 2.82 8.34 -3.68
C GLN A 61 4.33 8.61 -3.58
N HIS A 62 5.13 7.59 -3.22
CA HIS A 62 6.58 7.70 -3.03
C HIS A 62 7.35 6.71 -3.91
N GLN A 63 7.07 6.71 -5.21
CA GLN A 63 7.66 5.81 -6.21
C GLN A 63 9.19 5.96 -6.34
N ASP A 64 9.75 7.06 -5.87
CA ASP A 64 11.19 7.31 -5.77
C ASP A 64 11.83 6.65 -4.54
N MET A 65 11.03 6.19 -3.58
CA MET A 65 11.48 5.57 -2.34
C MET A 65 11.27 4.07 -2.29
N PHE A 66 10.30 3.52 -3.02
CA PHE A 66 9.91 2.12 -2.97
C PHE A 66 9.80 1.52 -4.37
N SER A 67 10.15 0.24 -4.52
CA SER A 67 10.02 -0.49 -5.80
C SER A 67 8.88 -1.49 -5.80
N SER A 68 8.41 -1.90 -4.64
CA SER A 68 7.41 -2.96 -4.57
C SER A 68 6.62 -2.96 -3.26
N ALA A 69 5.41 -3.50 -3.33
CA ALA A 69 4.59 -3.71 -2.16
C ALA A 69 3.84 -5.05 -2.20
N ALA A 70 3.54 -5.59 -1.00
CA ALA A 70 2.55 -6.62 -0.80
C ALA A 70 1.42 -6.06 0.06
N ALA A 71 0.21 -6.10 -0.48
CA ALA A 71 -1.01 -5.66 0.18
C ALA A 71 -1.95 -6.85 0.38
N MET A 72 -2.28 -7.13 1.64
CA MET A 72 -3.10 -8.26 2.04
C MET A 72 -4.40 -7.73 2.64
N ALA A 73 -5.54 -8.03 2.00
CA ALA A 73 -6.85 -7.47 2.31
C ALA A 73 -6.84 -5.93 2.26
N ASP A 74 -6.55 -5.38 1.07
CA ASP A 74 -6.50 -3.95 0.80
C ASP A 74 -7.88 -3.40 0.44
N TYR A 75 -8.08 -2.13 0.71
CA TYR A 75 -9.23 -1.36 0.30
C TYR A 75 -8.79 -0.05 -0.37
N GLY A 76 -9.44 0.30 -1.46
CA GLY A 76 -8.95 1.30 -2.41
C GLY A 76 -9.04 2.76 -1.97
N GLU A 77 -9.59 3.06 -0.78
CA GLU A 77 -9.87 4.42 -0.31
C GLU A 77 -9.56 4.58 1.19
N PRO A 78 -9.27 5.80 1.69
CA PRO A 78 -9.02 6.03 3.12
C PRO A 78 -10.17 5.61 4.04
N GLY A 79 -11.40 5.64 3.52
CA GLY A 79 -12.62 5.34 4.26
C GLY A 79 -13.08 6.50 5.16
N PRO A 80 -14.29 6.38 5.74
CA PRO A 80 -14.93 7.49 6.46
C PRO A 80 -14.18 7.91 7.74
N ASP A 81 -13.50 6.98 8.40
CA ASP A 81 -12.76 7.27 9.64
C ASP A 81 -11.52 8.13 9.37
N ALA A 82 -10.87 7.94 8.24
CA ALA A 82 -9.72 8.74 7.83
C ALA A 82 -10.12 10.03 7.09
N ALA A 83 -11.33 10.12 6.54
CA ALA A 83 -11.81 11.33 5.87
C ALA A 83 -11.77 12.58 6.78
N VAL A 84 -11.88 12.41 8.10
CA VAL A 84 -11.78 13.52 9.06
C VAL A 84 -10.39 14.15 9.13
N LEU A 85 -9.36 13.47 8.63
CA LEU A 85 -7.98 13.95 8.57
C LEU A 85 -7.76 14.85 7.35
N LEU A 86 -8.65 14.80 6.35
CA LEU A 86 -8.51 15.44 5.05
C LEU A 86 -9.46 16.64 4.96
N ALA A 87 -8.96 17.76 4.45
CA ALA A 87 -9.69 19.04 4.49
C ALA A 87 -10.89 19.07 3.54
N ASP A 88 -10.78 18.38 2.41
CA ASP A 88 -11.78 18.42 1.34
C ASP A 88 -11.73 17.15 0.46
N GLU A 89 -12.63 17.07 -0.51
CA GLU A 89 -12.75 15.97 -1.46
C GLU A 89 -11.51 15.82 -2.35
N ASP A 90 -10.86 16.91 -2.73
CA ASP A 90 -9.66 16.84 -3.56
C ASP A 90 -8.50 16.16 -2.80
N GLU A 91 -8.38 16.42 -1.50
CA GLU A 91 -7.43 15.71 -0.62
C GLU A 91 -7.79 14.22 -0.51
N TYR A 92 -9.08 13.91 -0.36
CA TYR A 92 -9.54 12.53 -0.28
C TYR A 92 -9.20 11.75 -1.55
N VAL A 93 -9.49 12.33 -2.73
CA VAL A 93 -9.16 11.74 -4.04
C VAL A 93 -7.65 11.49 -4.17
N ARG A 94 -6.82 12.47 -3.77
CA ARG A 94 -5.35 12.34 -3.81
C ARG A 94 -4.81 11.21 -2.91
N GLN A 95 -5.55 10.82 -1.88
CA GLN A 95 -5.18 9.77 -0.94
C GLN A 95 -5.94 8.45 -1.19
N SER A 96 -6.68 8.34 -2.28
CA SER A 96 -7.48 7.17 -2.65
C SER A 96 -6.84 6.40 -3.79
N PRO A 97 -6.13 5.27 -3.53
CA PRO A 97 -5.49 4.46 -4.57
C PRO A 97 -6.41 4.09 -5.73
N ALA A 98 -7.66 3.69 -5.44
CA ALA A 98 -8.64 3.37 -6.48
C ALA A 98 -8.95 4.56 -7.39
N MET A 99 -8.94 5.79 -6.85
CA MET A 99 -9.27 6.99 -7.61
C MET A 99 -8.08 7.51 -8.42
N TYR A 100 -6.89 7.68 -7.80
CA TYR A 100 -5.76 8.21 -8.55
C TYR A 100 -5.17 7.19 -9.55
N LEU A 101 -5.24 5.89 -9.30
CA LEU A 101 -4.84 4.88 -10.30
C LEU A 101 -5.80 4.83 -11.48
N ALA A 102 -7.07 5.16 -11.29
CA ALA A 102 -8.05 5.29 -12.37
C ALA A 102 -7.83 6.57 -13.22
N ASP A 103 -7.16 7.60 -12.68
CA ASP A 103 -6.87 8.84 -13.40
C ASP A 103 -5.79 8.62 -14.47
N PRO A 104 -6.06 8.81 -15.79
CA PRO A 104 -5.08 8.63 -16.85
C PRO A 104 -3.86 9.55 -16.74
N ASP A 105 -3.97 10.66 -16.06
CA ASP A 105 -2.89 11.63 -15.89
C ASP A 105 -1.98 11.30 -14.70
N PHE A 106 -2.33 10.32 -13.85
CA PHE A 106 -1.47 9.86 -12.77
C PHE A 106 -0.30 9.04 -13.34
N GLU A 107 0.92 9.53 -13.17
CA GLU A 107 2.12 8.89 -13.69
C GLU A 107 2.59 7.75 -12.76
N VAL A 108 2.84 6.58 -13.34
CA VAL A 108 3.38 5.42 -12.62
C VAL A 108 4.76 5.06 -13.14
N ARG A 109 5.74 4.97 -12.23
CA ARG A 109 7.12 4.58 -12.54
C ARG A 109 7.15 3.16 -13.10
N GLN A 110 7.93 2.93 -14.13
CA GLN A 110 8.16 1.60 -14.67
C GLN A 110 8.97 0.73 -13.70
N GLY A 111 8.67 -0.57 -13.70
CA GLY A 111 9.39 -1.56 -12.90
C GLY A 111 8.86 -1.75 -11.48
N LEU A 112 7.76 -1.09 -11.11
CA LEU A 112 7.07 -1.39 -9.85
C LEU A 112 6.49 -2.81 -9.86
N ARG A 113 6.49 -3.46 -8.70
CA ARG A 113 5.91 -4.78 -8.47
C ARG A 113 4.89 -4.71 -7.34
N PHE A 114 3.77 -5.37 -7.53
CA PHE A 114 2.68 -5.35 -6.58
C PHE A 114 2.07 -6.74 -6.41
N TYR A 115 2.18 -7.28 -5.21
CA TYR A 115 1.51 -8.51 -4.81
C TYR A 115 0.26 -8.18 -4.01
N LEU A 116 -0.87 -8.79 -4.38
CA LEU A 116 -2.13 -8.62 -3.67
C LEU A 116 -2.74 -9.98 -3.35
N THR A 117 -3.31 -10.08 -2.16
CA THR A 117 -4.17 -11.20 -1.76
C THR A 117 -5.32 -10.69 -0.90
N VAL A 118 -6.41 -11.43 -0.91
CA VAL A 118 -7.57 -11.19 -0.05
C VAL A 118 -8.24 -12.53 0.29
N GLY A 119 -8.67 -12.68 1.52
CA GLY A 119 -9.46 -13.83 1.94
C GLY A 119 -10.90 -13.70 1.46
N GLY A 120 -11.48 -14.77 0.89
CA GLY A 120 -12.87 -14.77 0.41
C GLY A 120 -13.91 -14.63 1.52
N GLN A 121 -13.51 -14.81 2.79
CA GLN A 121 -14.34 -14.56 3.97
C GLN A 121 -14.06 -13.19 4.62
N SER A 122 -13.25 -12.34 3.98
CA SER A 122 -12.98 -10.97 4.42
C SER A 122 -14.21 -10.08 4.29
N PRO A 123 -14.22 -8.86 4.89
CA PRO A 123 -15.27 -7.87 4.64
C PRO A 123 -15.48 -7.62 3.15
N ASP A 124 -16.73 -7.37 2.74
CA ASP A 124 -17.11 -7.16 1.32
C ASP A 124 -16.23 -6.10 0.63
N VAL A 125 -15.89 -5.01 1.33
CA VAL A 125 -15.04 -3.94 0.77
C VAL A 125 -13.65 -4.45 0.37
N ASP A 126 -13.02 -5.30 1.17
CA ASP A 126 -11.69 -5.84 0.84
C ASP A 126 -11.78 -6.79 -0.37
N VAL A 127 -12.85 -7.60 -0.42
CA VAL A 127 -13.09 -8.57 -1.52
C VAL A 127 -13.38 -7.86 -2.84
N GLU A 128 -14.02 -6.70 -2.79
CA GLU A 128 -14.34 -5.91 -3.98
C GLU A 128 -13.16 -5.02 -4.42
N ASP A 129 -12.47 -4.37 -3.49
CA ASP A 129 -11.45 -3.37 -3.78
C ASP A 129 -10.08 -3.97 -4.12
N THR A 130 -9.68 -5.08 -3.47
CA THR A 130 -8.37 -5.69 -3.75
C THR A 130 -8.19 -6.09 -5.23
N PRO A 131 -9.14 -6.81 -5.89
CA PRO A 131 -9.01 -7.09 -7.33
C PRO A 131 -9.09 -5.83 -8.19
N LEU A 132 -9.91 -4.83 -7.83
CA LEU A 132 -9.96 -3.56 -8.54
C LEU A 132 -8.59 -2.86 -8.54
N LEU A 133 -7.91 -2.81 -7.39
CA LEU A 133 -6.57 -2.25 -7.29
C LEU A 133 -5.55 -3.02 -8.13
N ALA A 134 -5.67 -4.35 -8.17
CA ALA A 134 -4.82 -5.19 -9.02
C ALA A 134 -4.97 -4.84 -10.51
N ASP A 135 -6.22 -4.72 -10.98
CA ASP A 135 -6.53 -4.36 -12.37
C ASP A 135 -6.02 -2.95 -12.71
N LEU A 136 -6.34 -1.96 -11.88
CA LEU A 136 -5.91 -0.58 -12.08
C LEU A 136 -4.38 -0.45 -12.12
N ALA A 137 -3.67 -1.09 -11.21
CA ALA A 137 -2.21 -1.07 -11.18
C ALA A 137 -1.61 -1.75 -12.44
N ALA A 138 -2.18 -2.89 -12.88
CA ALA A 138 -1.75 -3.58 -14.09
C ALA A 138 -1.95 -2.74 -15.34
N GLU A 139 -3.08 -2.02 -15.47
CA GLU A 139 -3.35 -1.08 -16.57
C GLU A 139 -2.33 0.07 -16.63
N ARG A 140 -1.70 0.41 -15.50
CA ARG A 140 -0.61 1.40 -15.39
C ARG A 140 0.78 0.82 -15.66
N GLY A 141 0.88 -0.47 -16.00
CA GLY A 141 2.15 -1.13 -16.33
C GLY A 141 2.94 -1.61 -15.11
N VAL A 142 2.32 -1.69 -13.94
CA VAL A 142 2.88 -2.35 -12.76
C VAL A 142 2.89 -3.86 -12.99
N THR A 143 3.95 -4.54 -12.58
CA THR A 143 3.96 -6.00 -12.56
C THR A 143 3.14 -6.47 -11.36
N VAL A 144 1.93 -6.94 -11.61
CA VAL A 144 0.97 -7.34 -10.58
C VAL A 144 0.88 -8.86 -10.49
N VAL A 145 0.84 -9.38 -9.27
CA VAL A 145 0.43 -10.75 -8.95
C VAL A 145 -0.71 -10.68 -7.94
N TYR A 146 -1.89 -11.11 -8.35
CA TYR A 146 -3.07 -11.20 -7.51
C TYR A 146 -3.43 -12.67 -7.29
N GLU A 147 -3.39 -13.11 -6.05
CA GLU A 147 -3.64 -14.50 -5.63
C GLU A 147 -4.66 -14.50 -4.48
N PRO A 148 -5.98 -14.46 -4.76
CA PRO A 148 -7.01 -14.53 -3.71
C PRO A 148 -7.03 -15.90 -3.04
N ASP A 149 -7.44 -15.95 -1.78
CA ASP A 149 -7.67 -17.18 -1.01
C ASP A 149 -9.13 -17.26 -0.58
N ASP A 150 -9.95 -17.96 -1.36
CA ASP A 150 -11.41 -18.02 -1.18
C ASP A 150 -11.84 -18.61 0.18
N GLU A 151 -10.97 -19.39 0.84
CA GLU A 151 -11.26 -20.04 2.11
C GLU A 151 -10.72 -19.26 3.33
N ALA A 152 -9.84 -18.28 3.12
CA ALA A 152 -9.25 -17.51 4.20
C ALA A 152 -10.20 -16.44 4.76
N ASP A 153 -10.06 -16.21 6.06
CA ASP A 153 -10.67 -15.09 6.77
C ASP A 153 -9.75 -13.86 6.76
N HIS A 154 -10.29 -12.71 7.22
CA HIS A 154 -9.52 -11.49 7.45
C HIS A 154 -8.69 -11.61 8.75
N ASP A 155 -7.65 -12.43 8.75
CA ASP A 155 -6.85 -12.72 9.93
C ASP A 155 -5.35 -12.90 9.64
N TRP A 156 -4.57 -13.07 10.72
CA TRP A 156 -3.12 -13.26 10.62
C TRP A 156 -2.72 -14.65 10.05
N GLN A 157 -3.63 -15.60 9.96
CA GLN A 157 -3.35 -16.88 9.31
C GLN A 157 -3.21 -16.67 7.80
N MET A 158 -4.11 -15.91 7.19
CA MET A 158 -4.00 -15.52 5.78
C MET A 158 -2.65 -14.83 5.50
N VAL A 159 -2.24 -13.88 6.36
CA VAL A 159 -0.93 -13.22 6.22
C VAL A 159 0.21 -14.25 6.27
N SER A 160 0.18 -15.16 7.23
CA SER A 160 1.21 -16.19 7.40
C SER A 160 1.31 -17.14 6.20
N ASP A 161 0.18 -17.46 5.58
CA ASP A 161 0.12 -18.38 4.45
C ASP A 161 0.61 -17.73 3.15
N HIS A 162 0.55 -16.40 3.05
CA HIS A 162 0.92 -15.65 1.84
C HIS A 162 2.25 -14.91 1.91
N VAL A 163 2.84 -14.68 3.09
CA VAL A 163 4.04 -13.86 3.25
C VAL A 163 5.24 -14.37 2.47
N ASP A 164 5.49 -15.66 2.47
CA ASP A 164 6.63 -16.25 1.75
C ASP A 164 6.44 -16.10 0.24
N ARG A 165 5.22 -16.32 -0.25
CA ARG A 165 4.88 -16.13 -1.66
C ARG A 165 5.00 -14.68 -2.09
N ALA A 166 4.54 -13.75 -1.28
CA ALA A 166 4.70 -12.31 -1.53
C ALA A 166 6.19 -11.94 -1.67
N LEU A 167 7.04 -12.41 -0.75
CA LEU A 167 8.49 -12.17 -0.81
C LEU A 167 9.11 -12.77 -2.07
N GLU A 168 8.76 -13.99 -2.47
CA GLU A 168 9.22 -14.58 -3.74
C GLU A 168 8.90 -13.69 -4.93
N VAL A 169 7.66 -13.20 -5.03
CA VAL A 169 7.21 -12.33 -6.12
C VAL A 169 7.97 -11.01 -6.13
N LEU A 170 8.09 -10.36 -4.97
CA LEU A 170 8.68 -9.03 -4.86
C LEU A 170 10.20 -9.04 -5.05
N LEU A 171 10.87 -10.14 -4.70
CA LEU A 171 12.32 -10.30 -4.86
C LEU A 171 12.73 -10.90 -6.22
N ALA A 172 11.80 -11.51 -6.97
CA ALA A 172 12.11 -12.20 -8.25
C ALA A 172 12.68 -11.30 -9.36
N GLY A 173 12.61 -9.97 -9.22
CA GLY A 173 13.15 -9.02 -10.21
C GLY A 173 14.61 -8.69 -10.04
N ASP A 174 15.22 -9.08 -8.94
CA ASP A 174 16.56 -8.62 -8.56
C ASP A 174 17.67 -9.52 -9.12
N GLY A 175 17.57 -10.06 -10.30
CA GLY A 175 18.63 -10.75 -11.09
C GLY A 175 19.96 -11.04 -10.39
N ARG A 176 19.90 -11.36 -9.10
CA ARG A 176 21.03 -11.61 -8.19
C ARG A 176 21.11 -13.06 -7.77
#